data_448c937aa5a5262330854ed617777d4d
#
_entry.id   448c937aa5a5262330854ed617777d4d
#
_cell.length_a   1.000
_cell.length_b   1.000
_cell.length_c   1.000
_cell.angle_alpha   90.00
_cell.angle_beta   90.00
_cell.angle_gamma   90.00
#
_symmetry.space_group_name_H-M   'P 1'
#
loop_
_entity.id
_entity.type
_entity.pdbx_description
1 polymer ?
#
loop_
_entity_poly.entity_id
_entity_poly.type
_entity_poly.pdbx_seq_one_letter_code
_entity_poly.pdbx_strand_id
1 'polypeptide(L)'
;MQKRILVLAAGILQVPVIKRAREMGYYVITADGDPNACGLKFADKAIVANITSEEEMLRVAREEKIDGVIHPCSEVSMNVMGRINDELHLSGISKDQAIRATNKHLMREAFEAYGAPSPKSRCFTDVEVAWGAFCMDFTGACILKPSRNSGSRGIAKINSNIQMDEFARLFEIAKGESRDKQVMLEQFIEGPEFSIEIIVWDGQVNVLTVTDKKTTEAPHFVELGHNQPSCFPAETVKKIKAAAVAGVKALGVNNCACHAEVKVQDGEPFIMEIGARMGGDFISTVLTPLSTGVDMIAAAVNCALGIGPCLQPITKPQGVCIRYFCPKPGVLKSISNTEALEDSRVYEWEIYHKVGDIIPEVTSSLCRSGHVIVTEETPQKAIAYAERLISEVIFETE
;
A
#
# COMPACT_ATOMS: atom_id res chain seq x y z
N MET A 1 -9.35 27.64 17.91
CA MET A 1 -7.91 27.52 17.61
C MET A 1 -7.75 26.66 16.34
N GLN A 2 -6.73 26.91 15.56
CA GLN A 2 -6.40 26.10 14.39
C GLN A 2 -5.93 24.71 14.86
N LYS A 3 -6.53 23.63 14.37
CA LYS A 3 -6.11 22.27 14.71
C LYS A 3 -4.73 21.95 14.14
N ARG A 4 -3.96 21.16 14.88
CA ARG A 4 -2.57 20.82 14.62
C ARG A 4 -2.46 19.32 14.32
N ILE A 5 -1.89 18.96 13.17
CA ILE A 5 -1.71 17.56 12.76
C ILE A 5 -0.22 17.24 12.58
N LEU A 6 0.21 16.12 13.15
CA LEU A 6 1.54 15.56 12.93
C LEU A 6 1.49 14.53 11.79
N VAL A 7 2.25 14.77 10.74
CA VAL A 7 2.45 13.82 9.65
C VAL A 7 3.80 13.12 9.87
N LEU A 8 3.78 11.81 10.05
CA LEU A 8 4.98 10.98 10.18
C LEU A 8 5.48 10.58 8.80
N ALA A 9 6.76 10.81 8.54
CA ALA A 9 7.46 10.78 7.27
C ALA A 9 7.15 11.98 6.34
N ALA A 10 8.15 12.32 5.51
CA ALA A 10 8.10 13.44 4.57
C ALA A 10 8.63 13.08 3.17
N GLY A 11 8.59 11.81 2.79
CA GLY A 11 8.93 11.35 1.45
C GLY A 11 7.89 11.79 0.41
N ILE A 12 8.13 11.44 -0.84
CA ILE A 12 7.28 11.84 -1.98
C ILE A 12 5.82 11.38 -1.80
N LEU A 13 5.58 10.21 -1.23
CA LEU A 13 4.24 9.66 -1.01
C LEU A 13 3.44 10.41 0.07
N GLN A 14 4.12 11.13 0.98
CA GLN A 14 3.49 11.92 2.02
C GLN A 14 3.15 13.35 1.58
N VAL A 15 3.81 13.85 0.53
CA VAL A 15 3.61 15.22 0.02
C VAL A 15 2.14 15.57 -0.26
N PRO A 16 1.33 14.71 -0.89
CA PRO A 16 -0.07 15.02 -1.15
C PRO A 16 -0.87 15.26 0.14
N VAL A 17 -0.61 14.45 1.19
CA VAL A 17 -1.31 14.59 2.48
C VAL A 17 -0.89 15.85 3.22
N ILE A 18 0.42 16.18 3.21
CA ILE A 18 0.96 17.41 3.82
C ILE A 18 0.31 18.65 3.17
N LYS A 19 0.31 18.70 1.84
CA LYS A 19 -0.29 19.81 1.08
C LYS A 19 -1.79 19.92 1.34
N ARG A 20 -2.52 18.78 1.23
CA ARG A 20 -3.97 18.78 1.39
C ARG A 20 -4.39 19.20 2.80
N ALA A 21 -3.71 18.72 3.84
CA ALA A 21 -3.99 19.14 5.22
C ALA A 21 -3.81 20.66 5.43
N ARG A 22 -2.79 21.28 4.80
CA ARG A 22 -2.61 22.74 4.80
C ARG A 22 -3.71 23.48 4.06
N GLU A 23 -4.11 23.00 2.90
CA GLU A 23 -5.23 23.56 2.11
C GLU A 23 -6.55 23.52 2.89
N MET A 24 -6.74 22.50 3.75
CA MET A 24 -7.88 22.39 4.65
C MET A 24 -7.79 23.39 5.84
N GLY A 25 -6.72 24.17 5.94
CA GLY A 25 -6.52 25.18 6.97
C GLY A 25 -5.96 24.65 8.29
N TYR A 26 -5.40 23.44 8.33
CA TYR A 26 -4.74 22.88 9.50
C TYR A 26 -3.29 23.35 9.62
N TYR A 27 -2.76 23.40 10.83
CA TYR A 27 -1.33 23.61 11.07
C TYR A 27 -0.62 22.27 10.96
N VAL A 28 0.21 22.12 9.95
CA VAL A 28 0.85 20.83 9.63
C VAL A 28 2.28 20.81 10.15
N ILE A 29 2.54 19.86 11.04
CA ILE A 29 3.86 19.51 11.54
C ILE A 29 4.28 18.22 10.83
N THR A 30 5.48 18.16 10.30
CA THR A 30 5.98 16.96 9.62
C THR A 30 7.31 16.54 10.22
N ALA A 31 7.46 15.27 10.56
CA ALA A 31 8.67 14.68 11.09
C ALA A 31 9.26 13.64 10.14
N ASP A 32 10.56 13.69 9.89
CA ASP A 32 11.31 12.67 9.13
C ASP A 32 12.74 12.54 9.64
N GLY A 33 13.33 11.36 9.51
CA GLY A 33 14.73 11.12 9.85
C GLY A 33 15.72 11.70 8.83
N ASP A 34 15.29 11.88 7.58
CA ASP A 34 16.10 12.52 6.53
C ASP A 34 15.86 14.04 6.51
N PRO A 35 16.87 14.85 6.82
CA PRO A 35 16.74 16.32 6.77
C PRO A 35 16.45 16.86 5.35
N ASN A 36 16.68 16.05 4.32
CA ASN A 36 16.45 16.40 2.92
C ASN A 36 15.12 15.84 2.37
N ALA A 37 14.29 15.21 3.21
CA ALA A 37 13.02 14.67 2.77
C ALA A 37 12.16 15.75 2.09
N CYS A 38 11.72 15.47 0.87
CA CYS A 38 11.13 16.47 -0.04
C CYS A 38 9.82 17.09 0.50
N GLY A 39 9.13 16.42 1.41
CA GLY A 39 7.88 16.87 2.03
C GLY A 39 8.09 17.92 3.13
N LEU A 40 9.26 17.97 3.79
CA LEU A 40 9.51 18.89 4.91
C LEU A 40 9.24 20.35 4.55
N LYS A 41 9.60 20.77 3.32
CA LYS A 41 9.41 22.15 2.83
C LYS A 41 7.95 22.57 2.66
N PHE A 42 7.01 21.62 2.65
CA PHE A 42 5.58 21.90 2.49
C PHE A 42 4.83 21.99 3.81
N ALA A 43 5.45 21.62 4.94
CA ALA A 43 4.86 21.74 6.27
C ALA A 43 4.95 23.17 6.81
N ASP A 44 4.09 23.51 7.79
CA ASP A 44 4.22 24.75 8.57
C ASP A 44 5.37 24.63 9.56
N LYS A 45 5.65 23.42 10.04
CA LYS A 45 6.81 23.10 10.88
C LYS A 45 7.43 21.77 10.48
N ALA A 46 8.72 21.78 10.15
CA ALA A 46 9.52 20.61 9.86
C ALA A 46 10.33 20.19 11.09
N ILE A 47 10.40 18.91 11.39
CA ILE A 47 11.16 18.32 12.48
C ILE A 47 12.02 17.17 11.93
N VAL A 48 13.32 17.25 12.15
CA VAL A 48 14.22 16.14 11.85
C VAL A 48 14.34 15.26 13.08
N ALA A 49 13.79 14.05 13.02
CA ALA A 49 13.68 13.15 14.15
C ALA A 49 13.50 11.70 13.70
N ASN A 50 13.88 10.73 14.54
CA ASN A 50 13.66 9.33 14.25
C ASN A 50 12.18 8.96 14.43
N ILE A 51 11.45 8.89 13.31
CA ILE A 51 10.02 8.58 13.29
C ILE A 51 9.68 7.16 13.74
N THR A 52 10.65 6.27 13.93
CA THR A 52 10.46 4.93 14.49
C THR A 52 10.66 4.87 16.00
N SER A 53 11.13 5.95 16.62
CA SER A 53 11.32 6.10 18.07
C SER A 53 10.00 6.53 18.72
N GLU A 54 9.37 5.60 19.44
CA GLU A 54 8.11 5.89 20.17
C GLU A 54 8.28 7.03 21.18
N GLU A 55 9.38 7.04 21.95
CA GLU A 55 9.63 8.05 22.97
C GLU A 55 9.87 9.44 22.37
N GLU A 56 10.68 9.51 21.30
CA GLU A 56 11.00 10.77 20.66
C GLU A 56 9.75 11.39 20.01
N MET A 57 8.96 10.59 19.29
CA MET A 57 7.77 11.09 18.63
C MET A 57 6.66 11.44 19.61
N LEU A 58 6.52 10.71 20.72
CA LEU A 58 5.57 11.07 21.78
C LEU A 58 5.95 12.41 22.45
N ARG A 59 7.26 12.64 22.67
CA ARG A 59 7.74 13.94 23.18
C ARG A 59 7.40 15.06 22.18
N VAL A 60 7.71 14.88 20.90
CA VAL A 60 7.35 15.84 19.84
C VAL A 60 5.84 16.12 19.83
N ALA A 61 5.02 15.08 19.88
CA ALA A 61 3.56 15.22 19.88
C ALA A 61 3.04 16.06 21.05
N ARG A 62 3.61 15.86 22.26
CA ARG A 62 3.27 16.64 23.45
C ARG A 62 3.74 18.10 23.38
N GLU A 63 4.98 18.33 22.97
CA GLU A 63 5.56 19.68 22.83
C GLU A 63 4.78 20.51 21.78
N GLU A 64 4.40 19.87 20.68
CA GLU A 64 3.66 20.51 19.60
C GLU A 64 2.15 20.61 19.86
N LYS A 65 1.64 19.99 20.92
CA LYS A 65 0.22 20.01 21.30
C LYS A 65 -0.68 19.65 20.12
N ILE A 66 -0.40 18.50 19.50
CA ILE A 66 -1.12 18.04 18.31
C ILE A 66 -2.55 17.63 18.65
N ASP A 67 -3.46 17.80 17.70
CA ASP A 67 -4.86 17.32 17.76
C ASP A 67 -5.06 15.99 17.03
N GLY A 68 -4.06 15.55 16.26
CA GLY A 68 -4.10 14.29 15.52
C GLY A 68 -2.74 13.94 14.92
N VAL A 69 -2.56 12.65 14.62
CA VAL A 69 -1.36 12.13 13.96
C VAL A 69 -1.74 11.19 12.82
N ILE A 70 -1.03 11.28 11.70
CA ILE A 70 -1.24 10.41 10.53
C ILE A 70 0.09 9.92 9.97
N HIS A 71 0.13 8.65 9.54
CA HIS A 71 1.25 8.06 8.81
C HIS A 71 0.77 7.52 7.45
N PRO A 72 0.79 8.35 6.39
CA PRO A 72 0.24 7.95 5.10
C PRO A 72 1.21 7.09 4.28
N CYS A 73 0.66 6.10 3.58
CA CYS A 73 1.32 5.32 2.53
C CYS A 73 2.58 4.53 2.97
N SER A 74 2.76 4.28 4.26
CA SER A 74 3.88 3.51 4.80
C SER A 74 3.49 2.84 6.12
N GLU A 75 4.23 1.82 6.54
CA GLU A 75 3.97 1.07 7.77
C GLU A 75 5.04 1.28 8.84
N VAL A 76 6.12 1.97 8.50
CA VAL A 76 7.33 2.04 9.33
C VAL A 76 7.08 2.64 10.71
N SER A 77 6.15 3.60 10.83
CA SER A 77 5.82 4.31 12.08
C SER A 77 4.40 4.07 12.58
N MET A 78 3.72 3.01 12.11
CA MET A 78 2.35 2.71 12.53
C MET A 78 2.25 2.47 14.05
N ASN A 79 3.20 1.73 14.65
CA ASN A 79 3.23 1.49 16.10
C ASN A 79 3.44 2.79 16.89
N VAL A 80 4.27 3.69 16.36
CA VAL A 80 4.49 5.03 16.93
C VAL A 80 3.21 5.84 16.90
N MET A 81 2.51 5.83 15.74
CA MET A 81 1.21 6.52 15.59
C MET A 81 0.19 5.98 16.59
N GLY A 82 0.05 4.65 16.69
CA GLY A 82 -0.86 4.02 17.64
C GLY A 82 -0.56 4.37 19.09
N ARG A 83 0.73 4.37 19.48
CA ARG A 83 1.12 4.78 20.84
C ARG A 83 0.80 6.26 21.12
N ILE A 84 1.04 7.15 20.16
CA ILE A 84 0.69 8.58 20.33
C ILE A 84 -0.82 8.74 20.53
N ASN A 85 -1.64 8.03 19.73
CA ASN A 85 -3.09 8.07 19.89
C ASN A 85 -3.54 7.59 21.27
N ASP A 86 -3.00 6.48 21.77
CA ASP A 86 -3.35 5.93 23.08
C ASP A 86 -2.95 6.90 24.21
N GLU A 87 -1.71 7.39 24.21
CA GLU A 87 -1.15 8.22 25.27
C GLU A 87 -1.75 9.64 25.35
N LEU A 88 -2.18 10.18 24.21
CA LEU A 88 -2.76 11.53 24.11
C LEU A 88 -4.28 11.51 23.93
N HIS A 89 -4.91 10.33 23.95
CA HIS A 89 -6.34 10.12 23.75
C HIS A 89 -6.84 10.76 22.44
N LEU A 90 -6.06 10.60 21.36
CA LEU A 90 -6.40 11.11 20.04
C LEU A 90 -7.24 10.11 19.25
N SER A 91 -7.89 10.60 18.20
CA SER A 91 -8.61 9.76 17.24
C SER A 91 -7.63 8.97 16.36
N GLY A 92 -7.99 7.76 15.98
CA GLY A 92 -7.20 6.88 15.13
C GLY A 92 -7.03 5.50 15.73
N ILE A 93 -6.12 4.72 15.14
CA ILE A 93 -5.84 3.37 15.62
C ILE A 93 -5.04 3.36 16.91
N SER A 94 -5.29 2.37 17.77
CA SER A 94 -4.49 2.09 18.97
C SER A 94 -3.17 1.39 18.61
N LYS A 95 -2.26 1.31 19.57
CA LYS A 95 -1.01 0.55 19.42
C LYS A 95 -1.26 -0.93 19.13
N ASP A 96 -2.21 -1.53 19.80
CA ASP A 96 -2.56 -2.95 19.58
C ASP A 96 -3.14 -3.19 18.18
N GLN A 97 -3.94 -2.26 17.67
CA GLN A 97 -4.45 -2.30 16.31
C GLN A 97 -3.33 -2.12 15.28
N ALA A 98 -2.39 -1.19 15.54
CA ALA A 98 -1.21 -0.99 14.69
C ALA A 98 -0.33 -2.26 14.62
N ILE A 99 -0.11 -2.91 15.77
CA ILE A 99 0.65 -4.16 15.84
C ILE A 99 -0.03 -5.25 15.02
N ARG A 100 -1.35 -5.45 15.17
CA ARG A 100 -2.09 -6.43 14.37
C ARG A 100 -2.06 -6.13 12.86
N ALA A 101 -2.15 -4.86 12.48
CA ALA A 101 -2.12 -4.44 11.08
C ALA A 101 -0.72 -4.46 10.45
N THR A 102 0.36 -4.60 11.24
CA THR A 102 1.76 -4.62 10.74
C THR A 102 2.49 -5.94 10.99
N ASN A 103 1.86 -6.90 11.66
CA ASN A 103 2.40 -8.24 11.88
C ASN A 103 1.51 -9.26 11.14
N LYS A 104 2.05 -9.86 10.08
CA LYS A 104 1.30 -10.79 9.21
C LYS A 104 0.77 -12.01 9.95
N HIS A 105 1.48 -12.50 10.97
CA HIS A 105 1.01 -13.61 11.79
C HIS A 105 -0.22 -13.22 12.62
N LEU A 106 -0.12 -12.14 13.39
CA LEU A 106 -1.25 -11.65 14.20
C LEU A 106 -2.45 -11.24 13.32
N MET A 107 -2.19 -10.72 12.14
CA MET A 107 -3.21 -10.41 11.15
C MET A 107 -3.97 -11.67 10.70
N ARG A 108 -3.26 -12.79 10.42
CA ARG A 108 -3.88 -14.05 10.05
C ARG A 108 -4.68 -14.65 11.19
N GLU A 109 -4.16 -14.62 12.42
CA GLU A 109 -4.90 -15.04 13.61
C GLU A 109 -6.20 -14.26 13.80
N ALA A 110 -6.15 -12.93 13.62
CA ALA A 110 -7.35 -12.09 13.68
C ALA A 110 -8.36 -12.44 12.59
N PHE A 111 -7.91 -12.69 11.36
CA PHE A 111 -8.78 -13.10 10.26
C PHE A 111 -9.44 -14.44 10.52
N GLU A 112 -8.67 -15.44 10.98
CA GLU A 112 -9.19 -16.76 11.32
C GLU A 112 -10.22 -16.70 12.46
N ALA A 113 -9.90 -15.99 13.54
CA ALA A 113 -10.79 -15.82 14.69
C ALA A 113 -12.11 -15.14 14.33
N TYR A 114 -12.11 -14.23 13.36
CA TYR A 114 -13.31 -13.53 12.89
C TYR A 114 -14.05 -14.28 11.77
N GLY A 115 -13.41 -15.28 11.15
CA GLY A 115 -13.92 -15.95 9.95
C GLY A 115 -13.79 -15.12 8.66
N ALA A 116 -12.83 -14.20 8.60
CA ALA A 116 -12.53 -13.44 7.39
C ALA A 116 -11.71 -14.30 6.41
N PRO A 117 -12.04 -14.31 5.10
CA PRO A 117 -11.38 -15.19 4.15
C PRO A 117 -9.92 -14.79 3.95
N SER A 118 -9.00 -15.68 4.28
CA SER A 118 -7.56 -15.49 4.10
C SER A 118 -6.87 -16.82 3.79
N PRO A 119 -5.66 -16.81 3.20
CA PRO A 119 -4.93 -18.04 2.96
C PRO A 119 -4.68 -18.80 4.27
N LYS A 120 -4.74 -20.13 4.21
CA LYS A 120 -4.25 -20.98 5.31
C LYS A 120 -2.80 -20.63 5.60
N SER A 121 -2.47 -20.36 6.87
CA SER A 121 -1.13 -19.95 7.26
C SER A 121 -0.75 -20.51 8.63
N ARG A 122 0.55 -20.67 8.83
CA ARG A 122 1.15 -20.98 10.14
C ARG A 122 2.48 -20.25 10.27
N CYS A 123 2.90 -19.98 11.50
CA CYS A 123 4.14 -19.29 11.81
C CYS A 123 5.11 -20.18 12.57
N PHE A 124 6.39 -20.14 12.24
CA PHE A 124 7.41 -21.05 12.76
C PHE A 124 8.72 -20.31 13.07
N THR A 125 9.43 -20.82 14.08
CA THR A 125 10.82 -20.44 14.41
C THR A 125 11.81 -21.55 14.10
N ASP A 126 11.30 -22.76 13.93
CA ASP A 126 12.05 -24.00 13.71
C ASP A 126 11.73 -24.59 12.34
N VAL A 127 12.77 -24.93 11.59
CA VAL A 127 12.66 -25.39 10.19
C VAL A 127 12.10 -26.82 10.09
N GLU A 128 12.44 -27.71 11.04
CA GLU A 128 11.98 -29.10 10.99
C GLU A 128 10.49 -29.19 11.30
N VAL A 129 10.02 -28.37 12.26
CA VAL A 129 8.59 -28.24 12.58
C VAL A 129 7.83 -27.64 11.40
N ALA A 130 8.40 -26.61 10.74
CA ALA A 130 7.81 -26.02 9.55
C ALA A 130 7.72 -27.01 8.38
N TRP A 131 8.76 -27.80 8.16
CA TRP A 131 8.77 -28.86 7.15
C TRP A 131 7.72 -29.93 7.41
N GLY A 132 7.62 -30.40 8.65
CA GLY A 132 6.57 -31.34 9.04
C GLY A 132 5.16 -30.81 8.76
N ALA A 133 4.90 -29.56 9.11
CA ALA A 133 3.63 -28.90 8.82
C ALA A 133 3.40 -28.74 7.29
N PHE A 134 4.43 -28.39 6.52
CA PHE A 134 4.34 -28.31 5.06
C PHE A 134 3.88 -29.64 4.44
N CYS A 135 4.51 -30.74 4.85
CA CYS A 135 4.20 -32.08 4.32
C CYS A 135 2.81 -32.60 4.73
N MET A 136 2.33 -32.24 5.94
CA MET A 136 1.09 -32.81 6.47
C MET A 136 -0.14 -31.92 6.25
N ASP A 137 0.02 -30.61 6.33
CA ASP A 137 -1.10 -29.69 6.45
C ASP A 137 -1.36 -28.85 5.21
N PHE A 138 -0.38 -28.75 4.30
CA PHE A 138 -0.51 -27.93 3.09
C PHE A 138 -0.57 -28.79 1.84
N THR A 139 -1.44 -28.39 0.93
CA THR A 139 -1.57 -29.02 -0.41
C THR A 139 -1.26 -27.98 -1.48
N GLY A 140 -0.49 -28.37 -2.50
CA GLY A 140 -0.13 -27.45 -3.58
C GLY A 140 1.04 -26.53 -3.26
N ALA A 141 1.08 -25.41 -3.97
CA ALA A 141 2.15 -24.43 -3.77
C ALA A 141 1.92 -23.60 -2.49
N CYS A 142 3.03 -23.21 -1.85
CA CYS A 142 3.03 -22.35 -0.68
C CYS A 142 3.99 -21.19 -0.82
N ILE A 143 3.88 -20.24 0.08
CA ILE A 143 4.80 -19.13 0.26
C ILE A 143 5.50 -19.28 1.60
N LEU A 144 6.82 -19.22 1.59
CA LEU A 144 7.64 -18.90 2.76
C LEU A 144 7.92 -17.41 2.77
N LYS A 145 7.65 -16.75 3.89
CA LYS A 145 7.88 -15.30 4.02
C LYS A 145 8.18 -14.90 5.46
N PRO A 146 8.91 -13.78 5.68
CA PRO A 146 9.06 -13.20 7.02
C PRO A 146 7.70 -12.84 7.62
N SER A 147 7.51 -13.03 8.92
CA SER A 147 6.30 -12.58 9.63
C SER A 147 6.24 -11.06 9.72
N ARG A 148 7.42 -10.41 9.84
CA ARG A 148 7.57 -8.95 9.97
C ARG A 148 8.65 -8.43 9.03
N ASN A 149 8.23 -8.04 7.83
CA ASN A 149 9.05 -7.34 6.84
C ASN A 149 8.14 -6.64 5.82
N SER A 150 8.70 -5.75 5.01
CA SER A 150 8.03 -5.05 3.91
C SER A 150 8.89 -5.09 2.63
N GLY A 151 8.29 -4.81 1.47
CA GLY A 151 9.01 -4.74 0.20
C GLY A 151 9.44 -6.10 -0.34
N SER A 152 8.63 -7.14 -0.15
CA SER A 152 8.76 -8.49 -0.74
C SER A 152 10.11 -9.21 -0.49
N ARG A 153 10.92 -8.76 0.48
CA ARG A 153 12.20 -9.39 0.82
C ARG A 153 12.02 -10.69 1.59
N GLY A 154 12.79 -11.72 1.21
CA GLY A 154 12.75 -13.02 1.86
C GLY A 154 11.48 -13.83 1.57
N ILE A 155 10.74 -13.50 0.50
CA ILE A 155 9.57 -14.24 0.05
C ILE A 155 10.00 -15.28 -0.97
N ALA A 156 9.55 -16.53 -0.80
CA ALA A 156 9.80 -17.61 -1.75
C ALA A 156 8.53 -18.43 -1.98
N LYS A 157 8.18 -18.65 -3.27
CA LYS A 157 7.18 -19.63 -3.67
C LYS A 157 7.83 -21.01 -3.67
N ILE A 158 7.21 -21.96 -3.00
CA ILE A 158 7.62 -23.37 -2.93
C ILE A 158 6.52 -24.26 -3.49
N ASN A 159 6.92 -25.32 -4.18
CA ASN A 159 6.01 -26.31 -4.74
C ASN A 159 6.05 -27.61 -3.91
N SER A 160 5.02 -28.45 -4.03
CA SER A 160 4.88 -29.70 -3.29
C SER A 160 6.01 -30.71 -3.49
N ASN A 161 6.81 -30.57 -4.55
CA ASN A 161 7.96 -31.43 -4.86
C ASN A 161 9.31 -30.90 -4.36
N ILE A 162 9.33 -29.80 -3.61
CA ILE A 162 10.57 -29.24 -3.03
C ILE A 162 11.22 -30.27 -2.09
N GLN A 163 12.54 -30.31 -2.07
CA GLN A 163 13.29 -31.15 -1.15
C GLN A 163 13.61 -30.40 0.16
N MET A 164 13.80 -31.13 1.26
CA MET A 164 14.05 -30.57 2.57
C MET A 164 15.22 -29.59 2.61
N ASP A 165 16.32 -29.89 1.92
CA ASP A 165 17.51 -29.03 1.91
C ASP A 165 17.22 -27.65 1.31
N GLU A 166 16.48 -27.61 0.20
CA GLU A 166 16.10 -26.36 -0.44
C GLU A 166 15.03 -25.60 0.38
N PHE A 167 14.06 -26.33 0.98
CA PHE A 167 13.11 -25.74 1.90
C PHE A 167 13.82 -25.07 3.08
N ALA A 168 14.79 -25.77 3.70
CA ALA A 168 15.56 -25.24 4.81
C ALA A 168 16.36 -23.98 4.43
N ARG A 169 16.98 -24.00 3.25
CA ARG A 169 17.70 -22.83 2.72
C ARG A 169 16.78 -21.61 2.58
N LEU A 170 15.59 -21.78 2.00
CA LEU A 170 14.61 -20.71 1.81
C LEU A 170 14.02 -20.23 3.14
N PHE A 171 13.79 -21.17 4.09
CA PHE A 171 13.33 -20.85 5.43
C PHE A 171 14.32 -19.96 6.17
N GLU A 172 15.63 -20.29 6.14
CA GLU A 172 16.66 -19.50 6.80
C GLU A 172 16.84 -18.11 6.14
N ILE A 173 16.66 -17.98 4.82
CA ILE A 173 16.61 -16.68 4.13
C ILE A 173 15.43 -15.85 4.68
N ALA A 174 14.23 -16.41 4.71
CA ALA A 174 13.04 -15.72 5.23
C ALA A 174 13.21 -15.32 6.70
N LYS A 175 13.79 -16.22 7.53
CA LYS A 175 14.09 -15.97 8.94
C LYS A 175 15.13 -14.88 9.13
N GLY A 176 16.16 -14.82 8.26
CA GLY A 176 17.17 -13.78 8.24
C GLY A 176 16.57 -12.39 8.03
N GLU A 177 15.62 -12.29 7.11
CA GLU A 177 14.91 -11.05 6.76
C GLU A 177 13.80 -10.68 7.76
N SER A 178 13.38 -11.60 8.63
CA SER A 178 12.33 -11.33 9.62
C SER A 178 12.86 -10.58 10.84
N ARG A 179 12.21 -9.48 11.22
CA ARG A 179 12.58 -8.68 12.40
C ARG A 179 12.40 -9.45 13.71
N ASP A 180 11.45 -10.38 13.78
CA ASP A 180 11.14 -11.21 14.95
C ASP A 180 11.64 -12.66 14.81
N LYS A 181 12.41 -12.94 13.74
CA LYS A 181 12.97 -14.27 13.45
C LYS A 181 11.92 -15.37 13.28
N GLN A 182 10.69 -14.99 12.95
CA GLN A 182 9.61 -15.91 12.64
C GLN A 182 9.38 -15.97 11.11
N VAL A 183 9.04 -17.15 10.62
CA VAL A 183 8.74 -17.42 9.20
C VAL A 183 7.31 -17.90 9.09
N MET A 184 6.56 -17.29 8.19
CA MET A 184 5.23 -17.75 7.82
C MET A 184 5.31 -18.73 6.66
N LEU A 185 4.64 -19.84 6.79
CA LEU A 185 4.27 -20.76 5.72
C LEU A 185 2.79 -20.51 5.39
N GLU A 186 2.50 -20.16 4.15
CA GLU A 186 1.18 -19.74 3.72
C GLU A 186 0.78 -20.41 2.41
N GLN A 187 -0.47 -20.81 2.27
CA GLN A 187 -1.03 -21.29 1.02
C GLN A 187 -0.82 -20.24 -0.09
N PHE A 188 -0.29 -20.65 -1.24
CA PHE A 188 -0.18 -19.77 -2.40
C PHE A 188 -1.55 -19.63 -3.06
N ILE A 189 -2.03 -18.40 -3.18
CA ILE A 189 -3.28 -18.07 -3.87
C ILE A 189 -2.95 -17.63 -5.29
N GLU A 190 -3.49 -18.35 -6.28
CA GLU A 190 -3.37 -17.99 -7.69
C GLU A 190 -4.51 -17.06 -8.12
N GLY A 191 -4.25 -16.27 -9.15
CA GLY A 191 -5.27 -15.42 -9.75
C GLY A 191 -5.00 -13.92 -9.58
N PRO A 192 -5.93 -13.10 -10.08
CA PRO A 192 -5.79 -11.65 -10.09
C PRO A 192 -5.77 -11.06 -8.69
N GLU A 193 -5.02 -9.97 -8.55
CA GLU A 193 -4.85 -9.22 -7.32
C GLU A 193 -5.54 -7.86 -7.42
N PHE A 194 -6.10 -7.43 -6.29
CA PHE A 194 -6.87 -6.20 -6.16
C PHE A 194 -6.42 -5.42 -4.93
N SER A 195 -6.50 -4.10 -5.04
CA SER A 195 -6.42 -3.21 -3.88
C SER A 195 -7.78 -2.60 -3.60
N ILE A 196 -8.10 -2.39 -2.33
CA ILE A 196 -9.37 -1.84 -1.89
C ILE A 196 -9.09 -0.67 -0.95
N GLU A 197 -9.60 0.51 -1.32
CA GLU A 197 -9.45 1.71 -0.54
C GLU A 197 -10.69 1.91 0.35
N ILE A 198 -10.43 2.15 1.64
CA ILE A 198 -11.45 2.11 2.69
C ILE A 198 -11.26 3.28 3.65
N ILE A 199 -12.34 3.87 4.10
CA ILE A 199 -12.38 4.77 5.26
C ILE A 199 -13.21 4.11 6.36
N VAL A 200 -12.63 3.97 7.53
CA VAL A 200 -13.31 3.49 8.73
C VAL A 200 -13.58 4.68 9.65
N TRP A 201 -14.84 4.86 10.02
CA TRP A 201 -15.26 5.91 10.92
C TRP A 201 -16.38 5.44 11.82
N ASP A 202 -16.22 5.62 13.14
CA ASP A 202 -17.21 5.24 14.15
C ASP A 202 -17.74 3.81 13.97
N GLY A 203 -16.80 2.86 13.75
CA GLY A 203 -17.09 1.45 13.52
C GLY A 203 -17.67 1.11 12.15
N GLN A 204 -17.99 2.10 11.32
CA GLN A 204 -18.50 1.88 9.97
C GLN A 204 -17.35 1.75 8.97
N VAL A 205 -17.36 0.67 8.20
CA VAL A 205 -16.36 0.39 7.16
C VAL A 205 -16.93 0.83 5.81
N ASN A 206 -16.38 1.92 5.26
CA ASN A 206 -16.82 2.50 4.00
C ASN A 206 -15.83 2.16 2.90
N VAL A 207 -16.16 1.21 2.03
CA VAL A 207 -15.35 0.85 0.87
C VAL A 207 -15.56 1.89 -0.22
N LEU A 208 -14.52 2.62 -0.60
CA LEU A 208 -14.57 3.64 -1.64
C LEU A 208 -14.52 3.02 -3.03
N THR A 209 -13.50 2.20 -3.30
CA THR A 209 -13.30 1.60 -4.62
C THR A 209 -12.52 0.29 -4.53
N VAL A 210 -12.54 -0.47 -5.64
CA VAL A 210 -11.68 -1.63 -5.90
C VAL A 210 -10.81 -1.30 -7.09
N THR A 211 -9.53 -1.58 -6.95
CA THR A 211 -8.47 -1.34 -7.94
C THR A 211 -8.02 -2.67 -8.53
N ASP A 212 -7.99 -2.79 -9.84
CA ASP A 212 -7.34 -3.93 -10.48
C ASP A 212 -5.83 -3.66 -10.55
N LYS A 213 -5.01 -4.64 -10.19
CA LYS A 213 -3.55 -4.58 -10.25
C LYS A 213 -3.03 -5.29 -11.50
N LYS A 214 -2.10 -4.67 -12.22
CA LYS A 214 -1.30 -5.30 -13.27
C LYS A 214 0.11 -5.49 -12.74
N THR A 215 0.61 -6.72 -12.70
CA THR A 215 1.94 -7.04 -12.16
C THR A 215 2.77 -7.79 -13.20
N THR A 216 4.10 -7.84 -12.99
CA THR A 216 4.95 -8.82 -13.64
C THR A 216 4.61 -10.23 -13.16
N GLU A 217 5.07 -11.23 -13.90
CA GLU A 217 5.03 -12.61 -13.43
C GLU A 217 6.06 -12.89 -12.33
N ALA A 218 6.01 -14.13 -11.79
CA ALA A 218 7.03 -14.62 -10.89
C ALA A 218 8.44 -14.48 -11.51
N PRO A 219 9.48 -14.21 -10.71
CA PRO A 219 9.49 -14.24 -9.25
C PRO A 219 9.19 -12.90 -8.57
N HIS A 220 9.11 -11.79 -9.31
CA HIS A 220 9.19 -10.44 -8.72
C HIS A 220 7.83 -9.82 -8.38
N PHE A 221 6.74 -10.12 -9.15
CA PHE A 221 5.39 -9.58 -8.96
C PHE A 221 5.36 -8.05 -8.80
N VAL A 222 6.17 -7.34 -9.61
CA VAL A 222 6.26 -5.87 -9.56
C VAL A 222 5.01 -5.25 -10.20
N GLU A 223 4.42 -4.27 -9.57
CA GLU A 223 3.27 -3.52 -10.08
C GLU A 223 3.66 -2.73 -11.34
N LEU A 224 3.00 -3.04 -12.45
CA LEU A 224 3.12 -2.37 -13.75
C LEU A 224 2.01 -1.36 -14.00
N GLY A 225 0.99 -1.35 -13.16
CA GLY A 225 -0.10 -0.40 -13.25
C GLY A 225 -1.33 -0.80 -12.45
N HIS A 226 -2.23 0.16 -12.34
CA HIS A 226 -3.49 0.05 -11.63
C HIS A 226 -4.61 0.70 -12.43
N ASN A 227 -5.84 0.23 -12.26
CA ASN A 227 -7.01 0.91 -12.83
C ASN A 227 -8.21 0.89 -11.89
N GLN A 228 -8.97 1.96 -11.92
CA GLN A 228 -10.16 2.18 -11.11
C GLN A 228 -11.28 2.81 -11.95
N PRO A 229 -12.56 2.50 -11.60
CA PRO A 229 -12.97 1.37 -10.77
C PRO A 229 -12.61 0.03 -11.43
N SER A 230 -12.70 -1.07 -10.68
CA SER A 230 -12.41 -2.42 -11.21
C SER A 230 -13.23 -2.75 -12.45
N CYS A 231 -12.60 -3.40 -13.43
CA CYS A 231 -13.21 -3.90 -14.66
C CYS A 231 -13.79 -5.32 -14.52
N PHE A 232 -13.65 -5.93 -13.35
CA PHE A 232 -14.14 -7.29 -13.11
C PHE A 232 -15.67 -7.33 -12.94
N PRO A 233 -16.30 -8.51 -13.09
CA PRO A 233 -17.75 -8.68 -12.91
C PRO A 233 -18.24 -8.16 -11.56
N ALA A 234 -19.41 -7.55 -11.54
CA ALA A 234 -19.99 -6.92 -10.33
C ALA A 234 -20.09 -7.89 -9.15
N GLU A 235 -20.38 -9.18 -9.39
CA GLU A 235 -20.44 -10.18 -8.33
C GLU A 235 -19.07 -10.47 -7.72
N THR A 236 -18.00 -10.53 -8.52
CA THR A 236 -16.62 -10.64 -8.04
C THR A 236 -16.23 -9.43 -7.20
N VAL A 237 -16.51 -8.22 -7.69
CA VAL A 237 -16.24 -6.97 -6.95
C VAL A 237 -16.99 -6.93 -5.63
N LYS A 238 -18.26 -7.41 -5.59
CA LYS A 238 -19.06 -7.50 -4.37
C LYS A 238 -18.44 -8.46 -3.35
N LYS A 239 -17.97 -9.63 -3.77
CA LYS A 239 -17.28 -10.59 -2.90
C LYS A 239 -15.98 -10.01 -2.35
N ILE A 240 -15.17 -9.34 -3.19
CA ILE A 240 -13.93 -8.66 -2.79
C ILE A 240 -14.22 -7.61 -1.70
N LYS A 241 -15.22 -6.75 -1.91
CA LYS A 241 -15.63 -5.74 -0.93
C LYS A 241 -16.07 -6.38 0.40
N ALA A 242 -16.84 -7.45 0.35
CA ALA A 242 -17.29 -8.16 1.54
C ALA A 242 -16.11 -8.78 2.33
N ALA A 243 -15.13 -9.37 1.64
CA ALA A 243 -13.92 -9.89 2.24
C ALA A 243 -13.11 -8.78 2.93
N ALA A 244 -12.86 -7.67 2.24
CA ALA A 244 -12.14 -6.52 2.80
C ALA A 244 -12.83 -5.96 4.05
N VAL A 245 -14.16 -5.82 4.04
CA VAL A 245 -14.95 -5.39 5.21
C VAL A 245 -14.79 -6.36 6.37
N ALA A 246 -14.84 -7.68 6.12
CA ALA A 246 -14.65 -8.71 7.15
C ALA A 246 -13.24 -8.61 7.76
N GLY A 247 -12.20 -8.44 6.93
CA GLY A 247 -10.84 -8.31 7.41
C GLY A 247 -10.59 -7.04 8.22
N VAL A 248 -11.12 -5.90 7.80
CA VAL A 248 -11.02 -4.63 8.58
C VAL A 248 -11.69 -4.79 9.94
N LYS A 249 -12.86 -5.41 10.00
CA LYS A 249 -13.56 -5.70 11.27
C LYS A 249 -12.77 -6.68 12.15
N ALA A 250 -12.14 -7.70 11.55
CA ALA A 250 -11.30 -8.64 12.27
C ALA A 250 -10.11 -7.97 12.96
N LEU A 251 -9.47 -6.99 12.28
CA LEU A 251 -8.40 -6.19 12.87
C LEU A 251 -8.88 -5.22 13.96
N GLY A 252 -10.18 -4.87 13.96
CA GLY A 252 -10.79 -3.94 14.90
C GLY A 252 -10.31 -2.49 14.73
N VAL A 253 -9.72 -2.15 13.59
CA VAL A 253 -9.24 -0.77 13.33
C VAL A 253 -10.40 0.20 13.16
N ASN A 254 -10.22 1.43 13.60
CA ASN A 254 -11.25 2.46 13.55
C ASN A 254 -10.66 3.86 13.35
N ASN A 255 -11.47 4.79 12.85
CA ASN A 255 -11.14 6.19 12.62
C ASN A 255 -9.84 6.36 11.80
N CYS A 256 -9.71 5.62 10.71
CA CYS A 256 -8.53 5.63 9.84
C CYS A 256 -8.87 5.30 8.39
N ALA A 257 -7.94 5.58 7.50
CA ALA A 257 -7.92 4.97 6.18
C ALA A 257 -7.36 3.55 6.26
N CYS A 258 -7.84 2.66 5.39
CA CYS A 258 -7.27 1.33 5.22
C CYS A 258 -7.07 1.05 3.73
N HIS A 259 -6.01 0.28 3.46
CA HIS A 259 -5.69 -0.28 2.16
C HIS A 259 -5.65 -1.80 2.31
N ALA A 260 -6.54 -2.49 1.63
CA ALA A 260 -6.60 -3.95 1.66
C ALA A 260 -6.11 -4.54 0.33
N GLU A 261 -5.38 -5.64 0.40
CA GLU A 261 -4.97 -6.42 -0.77
C GLU A 261 -5.69 -7.76 -0.75
N VAL A 262 -6.34 -8.10 -1.86
CA VAL A 262 -7.16 -9.31 -2.01
C VAL A 262 -6.78 -10.00 -3.31
N LYS A 263 -6.62 -11.32 -3.27
CA LYS A 263 -6.55 -12.16 -4.48
C LYS A 263 -7.84 -12.93 -4.64
N VAL A 264 -8.19 -13.22 -5.89
CA VAL A 264 -9.35 -14.04 -6.21
C VAL A 264 -8.90 -15.31 -6.92
N GLN A 265 -9.15 -16.46 -6.30
CA GLN A 265 -8.91 -17.79 -6.87
C GLN A 265 -10.22 -18.54 -6.96
N ASP A 266 -10.52 -19.10 -8.13
CA ASP A 266 -11.76 -19.87 -8.40
C ASP A 266 -13.06 -19.10 -8.02
N GLY A 267 -13.04 -17.78 -8.18
CA GLY A 267 -14.17 -16.89 -7.87
C GLY A 267 -14.34 -16.57 -6.38
N GLU A 268 -13.41 -17.03 -5.51
CA GLU A 268 -13.42 -16.75 -4.07
C GLU A 268 -12.29 -15.80 -3.68
N PRO A 269 -12.56 -14.75 -2.86
CA PRO A 269 -11.57 -13.78 -2.43
C PRO A 269 -10.78 -14.29 -1.23
N PHE A 270 -9.49 -13.97 -1.21
CA PHE A 270 -8.56 -14.20 -0.10
C PHE A 270 -7.83 -12.92 0.25
N ILE A 271 -7.94 -12.47 1.50
CA ILE A 271 -7.27 -11.27 1.99
C ILE A 271 -5.78 -11.58 2.15
N MET A 272 -4.96 -10.88 1.40
CA MET A 272 -3.50 -11.02 1.47
C MET A 272 -2.90 -10.13 2.56
N GLU A 273 -3.34 -8.88 2.66
CA GLU A 273 -2.86 -7.92 3.65
C GLU A 273 -3.87 -6.78 3.84
N ILE A 274 -3.91 -6.18 5.03
CA ILE A 274 -4.64 -4.93 5.30
C ILE A 274 -3.74 -4.01 6.10
N GLY A 275 -3.34 -2.90 5.50
CA GLY A 275 -2.69 -1.80 6.19
C GLY A 275 -3.72 -0.80 6.71
N ALA A 276 -3.64 -0.42 7.99
CA ALA A 276 -4.47 0.63 8.57
C ALA A 276 -3.94 2.04 8.19
N ARG A 277 -3.69 2.23 6.92
CA ARG A 277 -3.11 3.42 6.29
C ARG A 277 -3.57 3.52 4.84
N MET A 278 -3.32 4.65 4.20
CA MET A 278 -3.57 4.86 2.77
C MET A 278 -2.64 3.99 1.91
N GLY A 279 -3.12 3.56 0.75
CA GLY A 279 -2.33 2.87 -0.27
C GLY A 279 -1.28 3.77 -0.91
N GLY A 280 -0.19 3.15 -1.39
CA GLY A 280 0.85 3.80 -2.18
C GLY A 280 0.51 3.88 -3.67
N ASP A 281 1.53 4.04 -4.50
CA ASP A 281 1.45 3.98 -5.98
C ASP A 281 0.36 4.88 -6.57
N PHE A 282 0.16 6.08 -6.00
CA PHE A 282 -0.90 7.03 -6.37
C PHE A 282 -2.33 6.51 -6.13
N ILE A 283 -2.53 5.27 -5.68
CA ILE A 283 -3.85 4.64 -5.56
C ILE A 283 -4.77 5.49 -4.69
N SER A 284 -4.39 5.75 -3.42
CA SER A 284 -5.23 6.51 -2.49
C SER A 284 -5.21 8.01 -2.73
N THR A 285 -4.09 8.55 -3.27
CA THR A 285 -3.87 10.00 -3.35
C THR A 285 -4.35 10.63 -4.66
N VAL A 286 -4.39 9.86 -5.74
CA VAL A 286 -4.78 10.34 -7.08
C VAL A 286 -5.90 9.49 -7.68
N LEU A 287 -5.68 8.17 -7.81
CA LEU A 287 -6.63 7.31 -8.55
C LEU A 287 -7.99 7.27 -7.85
N THR A 288 -8.02 7.07 -6.53
CA THR A 288 -9.28 7.00 -5.78
C THR A 288 -10.07 8.30 -5.80
N PRO A 289 -9.50 9.49 -5.58
CA PRO A 289 -10.21 10.76 -5.78
C PRO A 289 -10.78 10.94 -7.20
N LEU A 290 -10.00 10.62 -8.23
CA LEU A 290 -10.45 10.74 -9.62
C LEU A 290 -11.57 9.75 -9.97
N SER A 291 -11.46 8.50 -9.50
CA SER A 291 -12.41 7.45 -9.84
C SER A 291 -13.72 7.49 -9.05
N THR A 292 -13.69 8.04 -7.85
CA THR A 292 -14.87 8.08 -6.95
C THR A 292 -15.45 9.48 -6.80
N GLY A 293 -14.67 10.51 -7.07
CA GLY A 293 -14.97 11.90 -6.73
C GLY A 293 -14.81 12.23 -5.25
N VAL A 294 -14.45 11.25 -4.40
CA VAL A 294 -14.28 11.41 -2.95
C VAL A 294 -12.86 11.86 -2.63
N ASP A 295 -12.72 12.93 -1.88
CA ASP A 295 -11.41 13.37 -1.35
C ASP A 295 -10.95 12.45 -0.21
N MET A 296 -10.32 11.34 -0.57
CA MET A 296 -9.85 10.35 0.39
C MET A 296 -8.77 10.90 1.34
N ILE A 297 -7.94 11.84 0.85
CA ILE A 297 -6.92 12.47 1.70
C ILE A 297 -7.58 13.30 2.79
N ALA A 298 -8.55 14.16 2.41
CA ALA A 298 -9.28 14.96 3.39
C ALA A 298 -10.05 14.07 4.38
N ALA A 299 -10.63 12.96 3.91
CA ALA A 299 -11.30 11.99 4.77
C ALA A 299 -10.34 11.37 5.79
N ALA A 300 -9.16 10.93 5.38
CA ALA A 300 -8.14 10.35 6.27
C ALA A 300 -7.61 11.37 7.29
N VAL A 301 -7.33 12.61 6.86
CA VAL A 301 -6.91 13.72 7.74
C VAL A 301 -7.99 14.03 8.77
N ASN A 302 -9.25 14.10 8.37
CA ASN A 302 -10.36 14.34 9.28
C ASN A 302 -10.50 13.21 10.32
N CYS A 303 -10.42 11.94 9.91
CA CYS A 303 -10.40 10.81 10.84
C CYS A 303 -9.31 10.96 11.90
N ALA A 304 -8.09 11.31 11.50
CA ALA A 304 -6.97 11.51 12.43
C ALA A 304 -7.20 12.68 13.41
N LEU A 305 -7.99 13.69 13.02
CA LEU A 305 -8.34 14.85 13.85
C LEU A 305 -9.64 14.66 14.65
N GLY A 306 -10.25 13.48 14.64
CA GLY A 306 -11.51 13.21 15.31
C GLY A 306 -12.71 13.94 14.71
N ILE A 307 -12.65 14.21 13.40
CA ILE A 307 -13.70 14.87 12.63
C ILE A 307 -14.34 13.86 11.68
N GLY A 308 -15.68 13.80 11.63
CA GLY A 308 -16.39 12.93 10.71
C GLY A 308 -16.00 13.21 9.25
N PRO A 309 -15.55 12.19 8.47
CA PRO A 309 -15.14 12.38 7.10
C PRO A 309 -16.35 12.64 6.18
N CYS A 310 -16.17 13.51 5.19
CA CYS A 310 -17.13 13.64 4.09
C CYS A 310 -16.77 12.59 3.01
N LEU A 311 -17.67 11.67 2.75
CA LEU A 311 -17.49 10.63 1.73
C LEU A 311 -18.42 10.84 0.51
N GLN A 312 -18.99 12.03 0.38
CA GLN A 312 -19.75 12.39 -0.82
C GLN A 312 -18.81 12.81 -1.94
N PRO A 313 -19.06 12.42 -3.19
CA PRO A 313 -18.31 12.90 -4.33
C PRO A 313 -18.36 14.42 -4.45
N ILE A 314 -17.19 15.06 -4.57
CA ILE A 314 -17.06 16.50 -4.83
C ILE A 314 -16.70 16.79 -6.29
N THR A 315 -16.31 15.77 -7.04
CA THR A 315 -16.05 15.81 -8.48
C THR A 315 -16.79 14.67 -9.17
N LYS A 316 -16.92 14.76 -10.50
CA LYS A 316 -17.52 13.68 -11.30
C LYS A 316 -16.57 12.48 -11.34
N PRO A 317 -17.02 11.27 -10.95
CA PRO A 317 -16.22 10.04 -11.08
C PRO A 317 -15.83 9.74 -12.54
N GLN A 318 -14.62 9.21 -12.73
CA GLN A 318 -14.06 8.89 -14.04
C GLN A 318 -13.48 7.46 -14.04
N GLY A 319 -13.22 6.90 -15.22
CA GLY A 319 -12.32 5.77 -15.36
C GLY A 319 -10.87 6.28 -15.29
N VAL A 320 -10.04 5.64 -14.48
CA VAL A 320 -8.65 6.06 -14.26
C VAL A 320 -7.71 4.87 -14.43
N CYS A 321 -6.58 5.11 -15.06
CA CYS A 321 -5.54 4.11 -15.25
C CYS A 321 -4.16 4.74 -15.05
N ILE A 322 -3.32 4.11 -14.24
CA ILE A 322 -1.88 4.39 -14.20
C ILE A 322 -1.14 3.24 -14.86
N ARG A 323 -0.10 3.57 -15.64
CA ARG A 323 0.88 2.63 -16.18
C ARG A 323 2.28 3.12 -15.93
N TYR A 324 3.18 2.20 -15.65
CA TYR A 324 4.58 2.50 -15.40
C TYR A 324 5.42 2.16 -16.64
N PHE A 325 6.36 3.05 -16.95
CA PHE A 325 7.38 2.79 -17.97
C PHE A 325 8.42 1.83 -17.42
N CYS A 326 8.61 0.72 -18.13
CA CYS A 326 9.56 -0.34 -17.78
C CYS A 326 10.37 -0.73 -19.03
N PRO A 327 11.25 0.17 -19.53
CA PRO A 327 12.07 -0.10 -20.70
C PRO A 327 13.09 -1.20 -20.43
N LYS A 328 13.75 -1.68 -21.51
CA LYS A 328 14.81 -2.67 -21.39
C LYS A 328 15.98 -2.12 -20.59
N PRO A 329 16.64 -2.94 -19.75
CA PRO A 329 17.85 -2.53 -19.03
C PRO A 329 18.96 -2.08 -19.98
N GLY A 330 19.78 -1.10 -19.55
CA GLY A 330 20.89 -0.59 -20.33
C GLY A 330 21.13 0.90 -20.09
N VAL A 331 22.05 1.51 -20.81
CA VAL A 331 22.27 2.96 -20.76
C VAL A 331 21.25 3.68 -21.63
N LEU A 332 20.45 4.57 -21.06
CA LEU A 332 19.43 5.33 -21.79
C LEU A 332 20.08 6.30 -22.80
N LYS A 333 19.80 6.09 -24.09
CA LYS A 333 20.34 6.89 -25.20
C LYS A 333 19.40 7.99 -25.65
N SER A 334 18.11 7.68 -25.76
CA SER A 334 17.09 8.65 -26.14
C SER A 334 15.74 8.29 -25.58
N ILE A 335 14.87 9.31 -25.48
CA ILE A 335 13.43 9.17 -25.23
C ILE A 335 12.73 9.95 -26.32
N SER A 336 11.78 9.35 -27.01
CA SER A 336 11.04 9.97 -28.11
C SER A 336 9.54 9.79 -27.99
N ASN A 337 8.78 10.60 -28.75
CA ASN A 337 7.33 10.66 -28.76
C ASN A 337 6.69 11.08 -27.41
N THR A 338 7.42 11.85 -26.59
CA THR A 338 6.90 12.34 -25.30
C THR A 338 5.79 13.37 -25.47
N GLU A 339 5.64 13.97 -26.66
CA GLU A 339 4.53 14.87 -27.01
C GLU A 339 3.15 14.19 -26.90
N ALA A 340 3.10 12.86 -27.04
CA ALA A 340 1.86 12.10 -26.83
C ALA A 340 1.36 12.18 -25.38
N LEU A 341 2.24 12.47 -24.42
CA LEU A 341 1.91 12.63 -23.01
C LEU A 341 1.27 13.99 -22.67
N GLU A 342 1.27 14.95 -23.61
CA GLU A 342 0.63 16.27 -23.44
C GLU A 342 -0.87 16.29 -23.81
N ASP A 343 -1.46 15.13 -24.10
CA ASP A 343 -2.89 15.00 -24.42
C ASP A 343 -3.76 15.32 -23.19
N SER A 344 -4.90 15.96 -23.40
CA SER A 344 -5.82 16.39 -22.33
C SER A 344 -6.40 15.27 -21.46
N ARG A 345 -6.32 14.01 -21.91
CA ARG A 345 -6.71 12.82 -21.15
C ARG A 345 -5.63 12.34 -20.19
N VAL A 346 -4.41 12.81 -20.36
CA VAL A 346 -3.32 12.56 -19.41
C VAL A 346 -3.46 13.51 -18.24
N TYR A 347 -3.71 12.95 -17.06
CA TYR A 347 -3.83 13.73 -15.83
C TYR A 347 -2.46 14.14 -15.29
N GLU A 348 -1.50 13.20 -15.31
CA GLU A 348 -0.14 13.39 -14.81
C GLU A 348 0.79 12.37 -15.48
N TRP A 349 2.01 12.77 -15.73
CA TRP A 349 3.08 11.86 -16.12
C TRP A 349 4.44 12.35 -15.61
N GLU A 350 5.35 11.41 -15.41
CA GLU A 350 6.73 11.70 -15.03
C GLU A 350 7.66 10.62 -15.57
N ILE A 351 8.80 11.03 -16.07
CA ILE A 351 9.93 10.15 -16.44
C ILE A 351 11.02 10.34 -15.39
N TYR A 352 11.45 9.24 -14.75
CA TYR A 352 12.37 9.29 -13.60
C TYR A 352 13.84 9.34 -14.01
N HIS A 353 14.15 9.07 -15.28
CA HIS A 353 15.51 8.99 -15.82
C HIS A 353 15.74 10.05 -16.89
N LYS A 354 17.01 10.42 -17.05
CA LYS A 354 17.50 11.28 -18.14
C LYS A 354 18.48 10.51 -19.01
N VAL A 355 18.72 10.98 -20.22
CA VAL A 355 19.71 10.42 -21.15
C VAL A 355 21.07 10.31 -20.46
N GLY A 356 21.67 9.14 -20.55
CA GLY A 356 22.91 8.75 -19.87
C GLY A 356 22.73 7.97 -18.57
N ASP A 357 21.53 7.93 -17.99
CA ASP A 357 21.26 7.12 -16.81
C ASP A 357 21.25 5.63 -17.16
N ILE A 358 21.52 4.78 -16.17
CA ILE A 358 21.41 3.32 -16.28
C ILE A 358 19.98 2.93 -15.91
N ILE A 359 19.26 2.32 -16.85
CA ILE A 359 17.96 1.71 -16.61
C ILE A 359 18.18 0.33 -15.98
N PRO A 360 17.68 0.07 -14.76
CA PRO A 360 17.84 -1.23 -14.12
C PRO A 360 16.84 -2.26 -14.66
N GLU A 361 17.10 -3.54 -14.39
CA GLU A 361 16.10 -4.58 -14.54
C GLU A 361 14.95 -4.37 -13.53
N VAL A 362 13.72 -4.62 -13.97
CA VAL A 362 12.52 -4.39 -13.15
C VAL A 362 12.32 -5.53 -12.15
N THR A 363 13.00 -5.45 -11.03
CA THR A 363 12.93 -6.41 -9.91
C THR A 363 12.17 -5.89 -8.70
N SER A 364 11.85 -4.60 -8.68
CA SER A 364 11.05 -3.94 -7.64
C SER A 364 10.37 -2.68 -8.18
N SER A 365 9.41 -2.14 -7.45
CA SER A 365 8.72 -0.89 -7.80
C SER A 365 9.67 0.32 -7.94
N LEU A 366 10.83 0.28 -7.28
CA LEU A 366 11.87 1.32 -7.38
C LEU A 366 12.65 1.28 -8.71
N CYS A 367 12.52 0.20 -9.47
CA CYS A 367 13.19 0.03 -10.77
C CYS A 367 12.34 0.53 -11.94
N ARG A 368 11.14 1.04 -11.70
CA ARG A 368 10.29 1.62 -12.73
C ARG A 368 10.87 2.95 -13.21
N SER A 369 10.71 3.26 -14.50
CA SER A 369 11.37 4.41 -15.15
C SER A 369 10.48 5.63 -15.34
N GLY A 370 9.27 5.60 -14.85
CA GLY A 370 8.29 6.68 -14.96
C GLY A 370 6.87 6.14 -14.91
N HIS A 371 5.90 7.06 -14.99
CA HIS A 371 4.48 6.71 -15.02
C HIS A 371 3.68 7.66 -15.91
N VAL A 372 2.50 7.21 -16.31
CA VAL A 372 1.46 8.03 -16.90
C VAL A 372 0.12 7.69 -16.27
N ILE A 373 -0.63 8.70 -15.85
CA ILE A 373 -2.00 8.59 -15.30
C ILE A 373 -2.97 9.16 -16.32
N VAL A 374 -3.95 8.36 -16.70
CA VAL A 374 -4.95 8.70 -17.72
C VAL A 374 -6.33 8.70 -17.10
N THR A 375 -7.17 9.66 -17.49
CA THR A 375 -8.59 9.71 -17.14
C THR A 375 -9.45 9.64 -18.38
N GLU A 376 -10.52 8.86 -18.30
CA GLU A 376 -11.50 8.67 -19.38
C GLU A 376 -12.92 8.45 -18.80
N GLU A 377 -13.92 8.37 -19.66
CA GLU A 377 -15.31 8.11 -19.23
C GLU A 377 -15.48 6.75 -18.54
N THR A 378 -14.69 5.76 -18.94
CA THR A 378 -14.73 4.40 -18.40
C THR A 378 -13.33 3.87 -18.15
N PRO A 379 -13.14 2.96 -17.18
CA PRO A 379 -11.82 2.38 -16.91
C PRO A 379 -11.26 1.60 -18.10
N GLN A 380 -12.10 0.96 -18.92
CA GLN A 380 -11.66 0.26 -20.15
C GLN A 380 -11.05 1.22 -21.17
N LYS A 381 -11.66 2.41 -21.37
CA LYS A 381 -11.10 3.45 -22.26
C LYS A 381 -9.78 3.99 -21.70
N ALA A 382 -9.71 4.26 -20.39
CA ALA A 382 -8.49 4.70 -19.73
C ALA A 382 -7.34 3.68 -19.87
N ILE A 383 -7.63 2.39 -19.69
CA ILE A 383 -6.66 1.29 -19.88
C ILE A 383 -6.15 1.28 -21.33
N ALA A 384 -7.06 1.25 -22.31
CA ALA A 384 -6.68 1.18 -23.72
C ALA A 384 -5.80 2.40 -24.13
N TYR A 385 -6.12 3.56 -23.60
CA TYR A 385 -5.35 4.76 -23.89
C TYR A 385 -3.97 4.76 -23.20
N ALA A 386 -3.89 4.38 -21.92
CA ALA A 386 -2.63 4.29 -21.21
C ALA A 386 -1.69 3.23 -21.81
N GLU A 387 -2.20 2.05 -22.20
CA GLU A 387 -1.40 1.01 -22.91
C GLU A 387 -0.87 1.52 -24.26
N ARG A 388 -1.66 2.32 -24.97
CA ARG A 388 -1.20 2.96 -26.20
C ARG A 388 -0.03 3.90 -25.93
N LEU A 389 -0.14 4.79 -24.93
CA LEU A 389 0.93 5.72 -24.57
C LEU A 389 2.22 4.99 -24.15
N ILE A 390 2.10 3.90 -23.36
CA ILE A 390 3.26 3.08 -22.99
C ILE A 390 3.96 2.49 -24.24
N SER A 391 3.22 2.17 -25.30
CA SER A 391 3.78 1.63 -26.53
C SER A 391 4.32 2.71 -27.48
N GLU A 392 3.79 3.93 -27.42
CA GLU A 392 4.18 5.05 -28.30
C GLU A 392 5.43 5.78 -27.79
N VAL A 393 5.60 5.91 -26.46
CA VAL A 393 6.80 6.53 -25.88
C VAL A 393 7.96 5.53 -25.91
N ILE A 394 8.99 5.85 -26.67
CA ILE A 394 10.11 4.94 -26.93
C ILE A 394 11.32 5.34 -26.10
N PHE A 395 11.82 4.40 -25.31
CA PHE A 395 13.09 4.49 -24.60
C PHE A 395 14.12 3.62 -25.35
N GLU A 396 15.15 4.24 -25.89
CA GLU A 396 16.27 3.51 -26.52
C GLU A 396 17.37 3.30 -25.52
N THR A 397 17.73 2.03 -25.27
CA THR A 397 18.81 1.64 -24.35
C THR A 397 19.87 0.81 -25.08
N GLU A 398 21.12 0.92 -24.63
CA GLU A 398 22.28 0.14 -25.14
C GLU A 398 23.00 -0.59 -24.00
#